data_bb8acd629c0d5c2e79d15c20152bd3e5
#
_entry.id   bb8acd629c0d5c2e79d15c20152bd3e5
#
_cell.length_a   1.000
_cell.length_b   1.000
_cell.length_c   1.000
_cell.angle_alpha   90.00
_cell.angle_beta   90.00
_cell.angle_gamma   90.00
#
_symmetry.space_group_name_H-M   'P 1'
#
loop_
_entity.id
_entity.type
_entity.pdbx_description
1 polymer ?
#
loop_
_entity_poly.entity_id
_entity_poly.type
_entity_poly.pdbx_seq_one_letter_code
_entity_poly.pdbx_strand_id
1 'polypeptide(L)'
;MNTTLSPILVQRFSALQGELIPAAAADLGGLSPKLEQVIRVLEWSRIETLVEIYDSGPGHPPSDRCALASAFIAKAVLALGTTRSLIERLHVDSKLRRICGFDMYRRLPSEATFSRAFDQFARQRVAERAHEQMVKANLGASLIGHISRDATAIEARERAARPGIEDSAAQPPKAKPGRPRKGQARPAAACSALQRQSTQSLEQMLRELPQTCSVGTKINAKGHKSSWRGYKLHLDTACCGVIVSAVLTGAAVHDSRAALPLSIMSSQRVQPLYELMDAAYCSEVIRSHVGSQGRVALIDHNPRAGQKIEFAPHQAQRYKTRSGAERSNARLKDEFGARDVQVRGAAKVMSHLMFGVVALCADQLMRLLQ
;
A
#
# COMPACT_ATOMS: atom_id res chain seq x y z
N MET A 1 -15.23 -13.70 17.68
CA MET A 1 -13.86 -13.82 18.23
C MET A 1 -13.65 -12.68 19.20
N ASN A 2 -13.47 -12.98 20.49
CA ASN A 2 -13.13 -11.94 21.48
C ASN A 2 -11.71 -11.44 21.16
N THR A 3 -11.63 -10.31 20.50
CA THR A 3 -10.36 -9.62 20.27
C THR A 3 -9.91 -9.05 21.61
N THR A 4 -8.99 -9.74 22.27
CA THR A 4 -8.38 -9.22 23.52
C THR A 4 -7.53 -8.01 23.13
N LEU A 5 -7.85 -6.86 23.70
CA LEU A 5 -7.06 -5.63 23.55
C LEU A 5 -5.59 -5.90 23.88
N SER A 6 -4.66 -5.35 23.10
CA SER A 6 -3.24 -5.44 23.43
C SER A 6 -2.98 -4.80 24.82
N PRO A 7 -2.10 -5.37 25.64
CA PRO A 7 -1.82 -4.85 26.98
C PRO A 7 -1.49 -3.34 27.01
N ILE A 8 -0.79 -2.85 26.00
CA ILE A 8 -0.44 -1.43 25.84
C ILE A 8 -1.70 -0.58 25.61
N LEU A 9 -2.64 -1.06 24.79
CA LEU A 9 -3.89 -0.34 24.55
C LEU A 9 -4.82 -0.42 25.74
N VAL A 10 -4.86 -1.52 26.47
CA VAL A 10 -5.60 -1.64 27.74
C VAL A 10 -5.06 -0.63 28.76
N GLN A 11 -3.74 -0.51 28.90
CA GLN A 11 -3.13 0.47 29.80
C GLN A 11 -3.45 1.91 29.37
N ARG A 12 -3.39 2.22 28.07
CA ARG A 12 -3.78 3.55 27.55
C ARG A 12 -5.25 3.86 27.77
N PHE A 13 -6.13 2.86 27.61
CA PHE A 13 -7.56 2.99 27.90
C PHE A 13 -7.82 3.20 29.37
N SER A 14 -7.16 2.44 30.24
CA SER A 14 -7.27 2.61 31.69
C SER A 14 -6.77 3.96 32.12
N ALA A 15 -5.69 4.47 31.56
CA ALA A 15 -5.20 5.82 31.83
C ALA A 15 -6.19 6.89 31.36
N LEU A 16 -6.83 6.73 30.20
CA LEU A 16 -7.87 7.63 29.72
C LEU A 16 -9.10 7.65 30.65
N GLN A 17 -9.47 6.51 31.20
CA GLN A 17 -10.61 6.39 32.12
C GLN A 17 -10.28 6.81 33.54
N GLY A 18 -9.08 6.47 34.02
CA GLY A 18 -8.65 6.72 35.39
C GLY A 18 -8.28 8.18 35.74
N GLU A 19 -7.88 8.96 34.72
CA GLU A 19 -7.51 10.38 34.93
C GLU A 19 -8.69 11.36 34.83
N LEU A 20 -9.86 10.90 34.40
CA LEU A 20 -11.05 11.72 34.33
C LEU A 20 -11.74 11.67 35.68
N ILE A 21 -11.63 12.74 36.42
CA ILE A 21 -12.56 12.98 37.52
C ILE A 21 -13.98 12.88 36.97
N PRO A 22 -14.90 12.08 37.52
CA PRO A 22 -16.23 11.83 36.93
C PRO A 22 -16.99 13.09 36.50
N ALA A 23 -16.85 14.20 37.21
CA ALA A 23 -17.44 15.50 36.84
C ALA A 23 -16.79 16.10 35.56
N ALA A 24 -15.46 16.01 35.43
CA ALA A 24 -14.76 16.50 34.26
C ALA A 24 -14.96 15.55 33.03
N ALA A 25 -15.26 14.27 33.26
CA ALA A 25 -15.63 13.34 32.23
C ALA A 25 -16.98 13.68 31.57
N ALA A 26 -17.93 14.15 32.35
CA ALA A 26 -19.22 14.62 31.85
C ALA A 26 -19.08 15.90 31.00
N ASP A 27 -18.21 16.83 31.39
CA ASP A 27 -17.97 18.08 30.67
C ASP A 27 -17.12 17.88 29.37
N LEU A 28 -16.25 16.89 29.37
CA LEU A 28 -15.38 16.62 28.17
C LEU A 28 -16.07 15.82 27.10
N GLY A 29 -17.28 15.31 27.31
CA GLY A 29 -18.01 14.45 26.35
C GLY A 29 -17.33 13.13 26.06
N GLY A 30 -17.99 12.23 25.33
CA GLY A 30 -17.46 10.96 24.86
C GLY A 30 -16.33 11.13 23.83
N LEU A 31 -15.72 10.01 23.39
CA LEU A 31 -14.80 10.00 22.26
C LEU A 31 -15.58 10.30 20.96
N SER A 32 -14.98 11.06 20.08
CA SER A 32 -15.58 11.23 18.75
C SER A 32 -15.43 9.92 17.95
N PRO A 33 -16.34 9.63 16.98
CA PRO A 33 -16.25 8.42 16.16
C PRO A 33 -14.89 8.25 15.47
N LYS A 34 -14.22 9.36 15.12
CA LYS A 34 -12.87 9.32 14.53
C LYS A 34 -11.80 8.92 15.54
N LEU A 35 -11.88 9.34 16.78
CA LEU A 35 -10.94 8.91 17.82
C LEU A 35 -11.16 7.44 18.20
N GLU A 36 -12.41 6.98 18.24
CA GLU A 36 -12.72 5.55 18.39
C GLU A 36 -12.16 4.74 17.23
N GLN A 37 -12.28 5.22 16.00
CA GLN A 37 -11.67 4.58 14.83
C GLN A 37 -10.15 4.49 14.97
N VAL A 38 -9.46 5.54 15.46
CA VAL A 38 -8.00 5.49 15.73
C VAL A 38 -7.66 4.38 16.72
N ILE A 39 -8.39 4.29 17.84
CA ILE A 39 -8.17 3.26 18.85
C ILE A 39 -8.31 1.87 18.24
N ARG A 40 -9.41 1.61 17.53
CA ARG A 40 -9.68 0.32 16.90
C ARG A 40 -8.61 -0.05 15.86
N VAL A 41 -8.15 0.91 15.03
CA VAL A 41 -7.08 0.67 14.07
C VAL A 41 -5.76 0.35 14.77
N LEU A 42 -5.44 1.02 15.89
CA LEU A 42 -4.26 0.71 16.69
C LEU A 42 -4.34 -0.71 17.27
N GLU A 43 -5.50 -1.10 17.79
CA GLU A 43 -5.74 -2.45 18.30
C GLU A 43 -5.54 -3.53 17.22
N TRP A 44 -6.12 -3.33 16.03
CA TRP A 44 -6.03 -4.29 14.95
C TRP A 44 -4.64 -4.37 14.34
N SER A 45 -3.96 -3.24 14.19
CA SER A 45 -2.64 -3.18 13.56
C SER A 45 -1.52 -3.68 14.45
N ARG A 46 -1.68 -3.57 15.78
CA ARG A 46 -0.62 -3.87 16.78
C ARG A 46 0.75 -3.32 16.39
N ILE A 47 0.75 -2.14 15.82
CA ILE A 47 1.95 -1.56 15.20
C ILE A 47 3.10 -1.37 16.20
N GLU A 48 2.77 -1.20 17.48
CA GLU A 48 3.72 -1.06 18.57
C GLU A 48 4.61 -2.30 18.75
N THR A 49 4.13 -3.49 18.40
CA THR A 49 4.90 -4.74 18.51
C THR A 49 5.99 -4.88 17.45
N LEU A 50 5.92 -4.06 16.42
CA LEU A 50 6.83 -4.09 15.27
C LEU A 50 7.89 -2.98 15.31
N VAL A 51 7.75 -2.07 16.26
CA VAL A 51 8.67 -0.97 16.45
C VAL A 51 9.83 -1.44 17.32
N GLU A 52 11.05 -1.33 16.79
CA GLU A 52 12.24 -1.64 17.56
C GLU A 52 12.43 -0.62 18.69
N ILE A 53 12.48 -1.13 19.91
CA ILE A 53 12.83 -0.33 21.08
C ILE A 53 14.36 -0.31 21.15
N TYR A 54 14.95 0.85 20.89
CA TYR A 54 16.38 1.01 21.09
C TYR A 54 16.68 1.09 22.58
N ASP A 55 17.55 0.22 23.04
CA ASP A 55 18.14 0.32 24.36
C ASP A 55 18.92 1.63 24.44
N SER A 56 18.73 2.36 25.52
CA SER A 56 19.32 3.67 25.71
C SER A 56 20.84 3.53 25.96
N GLY A 57 21.62 3.61 24.87
CA GLY A 57 23.04 3.84 24.99
C GLY A 57 23.34 5.18 25.67
N PRO A 58 24.63 5.53 25.89
CA PRO A 58 24.98 6.79 26.52
C PRO A 58 24.40 7.97 25.74
N GLY A 59 23.67 8.87 26.40
CA GLY A 59 23.06 10.06 25.79
C GLY A 59 21.61 10.27 26.23
N HIS A 60 20.94 11.25 25.60
CA HIS A 60 19.52 11.53 25.85
C HIS A 60 18.67 10.38 25.33
N PRO A 61 17.75 9.78 26.13
CA PRO A 61 16.92 8.69 25.68
C PRO A 61 16.09 9.09 24.44
N PRO A 62 15.96 8.19 23.45
CA PRO A 62 15.16 8.48 22.27
C PRO A 62 13.70 8.68 22.63
N SER A 63 13.03 9.56 21.90
CA SER A 63 11.56 9.72 22.03
C SER A 63 10.85 8.39 21.78
N ASP A 64 9.78 8.14 22.53
CA ASP A 64 8.98 6.90 22.41
C ASP A 64 8.58 6.64 20.94
N ARG A 65 9.14 5.58 20.39
CA ARG A 65 8.90 5.18 18.99
C ARG A 65 7.51 4.56 18.81
N CYS A 66 6.96 3.91 19.84
CA CYS A 66 5.60 3.36 19.80
C CYS A 66 4.57 4.49 19.72
N ALA A 67 4.75 5.55 20.53
CA ALA A 67 3.88 6.72 20.49
C ALA A 67 3.95 7.42 19.11
N LEU A 68 5.15 7.53 18.52
CA LEU A 68 5.33 8.09 17.19
C LEU A 68 4.68 7.23 16.10
N ALA A 69 4.79 5.90 16.16
CA ALA A 69 4.13 4.99 15.20
C ALA A 69 2.60 5.08 15.32
N SER A 70 2.08 5.10 16.55
CA SER A 70 0.64 5.31 16.81
C SER A 70 0.14 6.64 16.25
N ALA A 71 0.96 7.71 16.36
CA ALA A 71 0.62 9.01 15.79
C ALA A 71 0.56 8.99 14.25
N PHE A 72 1.40 8.20 13.56
CA PHE A 72 1.29 8.05 12.10
C PHE A 72 0.08 7.21 11.68
N ILE A 73 -0.37 6.24 12.47
CA ILE A 73 -1.68 5.59 12.28
C ILE A 73 -2.79 6.63 12.44
N ALA A 74 -2.77 7.42 13.51
CA ALA A 74 -3.75 8.49 13.73
C ALA A 74 -3.75 9.51 12.59
N LYS A 75 -2.57 9.87 12.05
CA LYS A 75 -2.43 10.75 10.89
C LYS A 75 -3.19 10.19 9.68
N ALA A 76 -3.08 8.88 9.42
CA ALA A 76 -3.77 8.24 8.30
C ALA A 76 -5.30 8.18 8.52
N VAL A 77 -5.77 7.77 9.70
CA VAL A 77 -7.21 7.69 10.05
C VAL A 77 -7.89 9.05 10.00
N LEU A 78 -7.17 10.11 10.42
CA LEU A 78 -7.67 11.50 10.42
C LEU A 78 -7.42 12.21 9.08
N ALA A 79 -6.86 11.50 8.07
CA ALA A 79 -6.51 12.03 6.75
C ALA A 79 -5.69 13.35 6.80
N LEU A 80 -4.78 13.48 7.78
CA LEU A 80 -3.94 14.66 7.92
C LEU A 80 -2.82 14.68 6.86
N GLY A 81 -2.77 15.69 6.00
CA GLY A 81 -1.82 15.74 4.88
C GLY A 81 -0.35 15.84 5.32
N THR A 82 -0.05 16.57 6.41
CA THR A 82 1.33 16.86 6.82
C THR A 82 1.64 16.36 8.24
N THR A 83 2.93 16.17 8.54
CA THR A 83 3.38 15.89 9.92
C THR A 83 3.15 17.11 10.82
N ARG A 84 3.25 18.32 10.26
CA ARG A 84 2.96 19.55 11.00
C ARG A 84 1.52 19.58 11.47
N SER A 85 0.56 19.31 10.59
CA SER A 85 -0.87 19.24 10.95
C SER A 85 -1.14 18.15 12.00
N LEU A 86 -0.41 17.02 11.96
CA LEU A 86 -0.48 16.01 13.02
C LEU A 86 0.01 16.56 14.36
N ILE A 87 1.15 17.24 14.39
CA ILE A 87 1.71 17.83 15.63
C ILE A 87 0.76 18.89 16.20
N GLU A 88 0.25 19.77 15.34
CA GLU A 88 -0.76 20.77 15.73
C GLU A 88 -2.00 20.10 16.33
N ARG A 89 -2.50 19.03 15.69
CA ARG A 89 -3.63 18.27 16.22
C ARG A 89 -3.33 17.64 17.58
N LEU A 90 -2.13 17.07 17.78
CA LEU A 90 -1.69 16.50 19.06
C LEU A 90 -1.52 17.56 20.15
N HIS A 91 -1.26 18.82 19.81
CA HIS A 91 -1.20 19.92 20.77
C HIS A 91 -2.59 20.32 21.28
N VAL A 92 -3.58 20.32 20.41
CA VAL A 92 -4.94 20.78 20.72
C VAL A 92 -5.80 19.66 21.31
N ASP A 93 -5.65 18.44 20.80
CA ASP A 93 -6.49 17.30 21.18
C ASP A 93 -5.77 16.41 22.20
N SER A 94 -6.06 16.67 23.48
CA SER A 94 -5.49 15.92 24.59
C SER A 94 -5.87 14.43 24.58
N LYS A 95 -7.08 14.08 24.10
CA LYS A 95 -7.52 12.69 23.95
C LYS A 95 -6.70 11.97 22.89
N LEU A 96 -6.54 12.57 21.70
CA LEU A 96 -5.70 12.02 20.64
C LEU A 96 -4.26 11.83 21.12
N ARG A 97 -3.73 12.82 21.84
CA ARG A 97 -2.38 12.79 22.40
C ARG A 97 -2.17 11.56 23.31
N ARG A 98 -3.12 11.30 24.21
CA ARG A 98 -3.11 10.12 25.10
C ARG A 98 -3.30 8.81 24.34
N ILE A 99 -4.24 8.75 23.39
CA ILE A 99 -4.45 7.57 22.54
C ILE A 99 -3.15 7.18 21.83
N CYS A 100 -2.38 8.16 21.36
CA CYS A 100 -1.08 7.91 20.76
C CYS A 100 0.00 7.48 21.76
N GLY A 101 -0.21 7.68 23.06
CA GLY A 101 0.72 7.31 24.14
C GLY A 101 1.73 8.41 24.49
N PHE A 102 1.46 9.67 24.16
CA PHE A 102 2.29 10.78 24.60
C PHE A 102 1.88 11.26 26.00
N ASP A 103 2.87 11.52 26.85
CA ASP A 103 2.68 12.11 28.16
C ASP A 103 2.06 13.52 28.05
N MET A 104 1.03 13.79 28.83
CA MET A 104 0.31 15.06 28.80
C MET A 104 1.14 16.24 29.32
N TYR A 105 2.03 15.98 30.27
CA TYR A 105 2.82 16.99 30.95
C TYR A 105 4.18 17.25 30.30
N ARG A 106 4.64 16.36 29.44
CA ARG A 106 5.89 16.52 28.69
C ARG A 106 5.66 17.21 27.36
N ARG A 107 6.66 17.97 26.91
CA ARG A 107 6.63 18.58 25.58
C ARG A 107 6.59 17.51 24.49
N LEU A 108 5.75 17.70 23.47
CA LEU A 108 5.73 16.84 22.30
C LEU A 108 7.09 16.86 21.58
N PRO A 109 7.50 15.74 20.95
CA PRO A 109 8.71 15.71 20.12
C PRO A 109 8.66 16.75 19.00
N SER A 110 9.82 17.26 18.61
CA SER A 110 9.94 18.23 17.52
C SER A 110 9.54 17.59 16.17
N GLU A 111 9.19 18.42 15.17
CA GLU A 111 8.92 17.97 13.78
C GLU A 111 10.10 17.18 13.20
N ALA A 112 11.33 17.56 13.53
CA ALA A 112 12.53 16.83 13.13
C ALA A 112 12.60 15.42 13.75
N THR A 113 12.11 15.23 14.96
CA THR A 113 12.04 13.92 15.63
C THR A 113 10.99 13.04 14.95
N PHE A 114 9.80 13.57 14.65
CA PHE A 114 8.80 12.87 13.85
C PHE A 114 9.34 12.47 12.48
N SER A 115 10.05 13.37 11.78
CA SER A 115 10.61 13.10 10.47
C SER A 115 11.67 11.99 10.50
N ARG A 116 12.56 12.00 11.51
CA ARG A 116 13.56 10.94 11.70
C ARG A 116 12.94 9.59 12.05
N ALA A 117 11.91 9.59 12.91
CA ALA A 117 11.17 8.36 13.22
C ALA A 117 10.46 7.81 11.99
N PHE A 118 9.83 8.66 11.20
CA PHE A 118 9.18 8.23 9.96
C PHE A 118 10.17 7.65 8.95
N ASP A 119 11.35 8.24 8.79
CA ASP A 119 12.43 7.71 7.96
C ASP A 119 12.90 6.33 8.44
N GLN A 120 13.02 6.15 9.75
CA GLN A 120 13.33 4.86 10.35
C GLN A 120 12.23 3.84 10.06
N PHE A 121 10.96 4.16 10.29
CA PHE A 121 9.82 3.27 10.02
C PHE A 121 9.73 2.88 8.53
N ALA A 122 10.06 3.80 7.64
CA ALA A 122 10.10 3.53 6.21
C ALA A 122 11.21 2.53 5.87
N ARG A 123 12.42 2.68 6.42
CA ARG A 123 13.53 1.72 6.22
C ARG A 123 13.24 0.34 6.80
N GLN A 124 12.62 0.27 7.97
CA GLN A 124 12.25 -0.96 8.65
C GLN A 124 10.93 -1.57 8.13
N ARG A 125 10.25 -0.89 7.20
CA ARG A 125 8.99 -1.32 6.61
C ARG A 125 7.93 -1.66 7.66
N VAL A 126 7.83 -0.84 8.71
CA VAL A 126 6.97 -1.11 9.87
C VAL A 126 5.51 -1.24 9.45
N ALA A 127 5.00 -0.32 8.63
CA ALA A 127 3.60 -0.34 8.18
C ALA A 127 3.31 -1.54 7.26
N GLU A 128 4.24 -1.92 6.38
CA GLU A 128 4.11 -3.11 5.53
C GLU A 128 4.08 -4.41 6.36
N ARG A 129 4.92 -4.49 7.38
CA ARG A 129 4.96 -5.65 8.31
C ARG A 129 3.67 -5.74 9.13
N ALA A 130 3.16 -4.59 9.65
CA ALA A 130 1.88 -4.54 10.35
C ALA A 130 0.71 -4.99 9.46
N HIS A 131 0.67 -4.51 8.23
CA HIS A 131 -0.32 -4.92 7.24
C HIS A 131 -0.24 -6.43 6.97
N GLU A 132 0.94 -6.97 6.72
CA GLU A 132 1.13 -8.40 6.43
C GLU A 132 0.68 -9.28 7.60
N GLN A 133 1.07 -8.94 8.84
CA GLN A 133 0.64 -9.68 10.03
C GLN A 133 -0.88 -9.64 10.21
N MET A 134 -1.50 -8.47 10.03
CA MET A 134 -2.94 -8.30 10.14
C MET A 134 -3.69 -9.12 9.09
N VAL A 135 -3.24 -9.12 7.84
CA VAL A 135 -3.85 -9.92 6.77
C VAL A 135 -3.71 -11.41 7.03
N LYS A 136 -2.50 -11.88 7.38
CA LYS A 136 -2.25 -13.30 7.69
C LYS A 136 -3.07 -13.78 8.89
N ALA A 137 -3.16 -12.99 9.95
CA ALA A 137 -3.90 -13.35 11.16
C ALA A 137 -5.41 -13.49 10.92
N ASN A 138 -5.98 -12.68 10.02
CA ASN A 138 -7.43 -12.62 9.84
C ASN A 138 -7.92 -13.34 8.59
N LEU A 139 -7.12 -13.45 7.53
CA LEU A 139 -7.52 -14.05 6.25
C LEU A 139 -6.64 -15.25 5.84
N GLY A 140 -5.52 -15.50 6.51
CA GLY A 140 -4.54 -16.51 6.08
C GLY A 140 -5.08 -17.93 5.99
N ALA A 141 -5.99 -18.30 6.88
CA ALA A 141 -6.66 -19.61 6.88
C ALA A 141 -7.91 -19.67 5.97
N SER A 142 -8.33 -18.53 5.40
CA SER A 142 -9.58 -18.43 4.64
C SER A 142 -9.34 -18.62 3.15
N LEU A 143 -10.19 -19.41 2.50
CA LEU A 143 -10.23 -19.48 1.05
C LEU A 143 -10.84 -18.20 0.47
N ILE A 144 -10.06 -17.48 -0.33
CA ILE A 144 -10.48 -16.22 -0.95
C ILE A 144 -11.01 -16.50 -2.36
N GLY A 145 -12.27 -16.19 -2.61
CA GLY A 145 -12.92 -16.45 -3.90
C GLY A 145 -12.21 -15.77 -5.07
N HIS A 146 -11.76 -14.52 -4.90
CA HIS A 146 -10.92 -13.83 -5.88
C HIS A 146 -10.11 -12.70 -5.26
N ILE A 147 -9.02 -12.36 -5.94
CA ILE A 147 -8.27 -11.13 -5.75
C ILE A 147 -8.47 -10.26 -6.99
N SER A 148 -8.73 -8.98 -6.80
CA SER A 148 -8.79 -7.98 -7.86
C SER A 148 -7.54 -7.13 -7.83
N ARG A 149 -6.77 -7.14 -8.92
CA ARG A 149 -5.55 -6.35 -9.08
C ARG A 149 -5.83 -5.07 -9.85
N ASP A 150 -5.39 -3.95 -9.28
CA ASP A 150 -5.51 -2.65 -9.92
C ASP A 150 -4.34 -1.74 -9.53
N ALA A 151 -4.08 -0.72 -10.36
CA ALA A 151 -3.04 0.28 -10.14
C ALA A 151 -3.64 1.68 -10.04
N THR A 152 -3.22 2.43 -9.04
CA THR A 152 -3.69 3.80 -8.85
C THR A 152 -2.55 4.81 -8.92
N ALA A 153 -2.79 5.95 -9.58
CA ALA A 153 -1.83 7.05 -9.67
C ALA A 153 -1.63 7.72 -8.31
N ILE A 154 -0.38 7.95 -7.93
CA ILE A 154 0.04 8.65 -6.73
C ILE A 154 0.87 9.85 -7.16
N GLU A 155 0.33 11.04 -6.97
CA GLU A 155 1.05 12.28 -7.24
C GLU A 155 2.14 12.49 -6.18
N ALA A 156 3.33 12.92 -6.63
CA ALA A 156 4.46 13.18 -5.75
C ALA A 156 4.92 14.64 -5.81
N ARG A 157 5.39 15.12 -4.69
CA ARG A 157 5.95 16.48 -4.55
C ARG A 157 7.39 16.63 -5.08
N GLU A 158 8.02 15.54 -5.47
CA GLU A 158 9.38 15.53 -5.98
C GLU A 158 9.45 15.65 -7.50
N ARG A 159 10.60 16.07 -8.02
CA ARG A 159 10.81 16.13 -9.46
C ARG A 159 10.93 14.72 -10.02
N ALA A 160 10.35 14.50 -11.21
CA ALA A 160 10.60 13.28 -11.95
C ALA A 160 12.09 13.20 -12.31
N ALA A 161 12.67 12.01 -12.10
CA ALA A 161 14.03 11.75 -12.57
C ALA A 161 14.07 11.90 -14.10
N ARG A 162 15.10 12.54 -14.61
CA ARG A 162 15.37 12.51 -16.04
C ARG A 162 15.83 11.10 -16.39
N PRO A 163 15.40 10.52 -17.54
CA PRO A 163 16.00 9.28 -18.00
C PRO A 163 17.51 9.46 -18.05
N GLY A 164 18.23 8.74 -17.20
CA GLY A 164 19.68 8.79 -17.19
C GLY A 164 20.25 8.22 -18.50
N ILE A 165 21.36 8.75 -18.97
CA ILE A 165 22.11 8.21 -20.09
C ILE A 165 22.55 6.78 -19.79
N GLU A 166 22.72 6.42 -18.52
CA GLU A 166 23.08 5.09 -18.03
C GLU A 166 21.97 4.04 -18.25
N ASP A 167 20.69 4.41 -18.16
CA ASP A 167 19.58 3.51 -18.48
C ASP A 167 19.49 3.19 -19.98
N SER A 168 20.07 4.02 -20.84
CA SER A 168 20.14 3.77 -22.29
C SER A 168 21.33 2.90 -22.71
N ALA A 169 22.41 2.91 -21.93
CA ALA A 169 23.63 2.13 -22.23
C ALA A 169 23.44 0.62 -21.94
N ALA A 170 22.56 0.24 -21.02
CA ALA A 170 22.28 -1.16 -20.69
C ALA A 170 21.22 -1.82 -21.59
N GLN A 171 20.56 -1.06 -22.47
CA GLN A 171 19.64 -1.63 -23.45
C GLN A 171 20.39 -1.92 -24.76
N PRO A 172 20.32 -3.16 -25.29
CA PRO A 172 20.84 -3.44 -26.61
C PRO A 172 20.20 -2.46 -27.60
N PRO A 173 20.95 -1.98 -28.60
CA PRO A 173 20.45 -1.01 -29.57
C PRO A 173 19.13 -1.51 -30.16
N LYS A 174 18.08 -0.69 -30.05
CA LYS A 174 16.77 -1.03 -30.63
C LYS A 174 16.97 -1.29 -32.09
N ALA A 175 16.57 -2.49 -32.57
CA ALA A 175 16.58 -2.82 -33.99
C ALA A 175 15.86 -1.71 -34.76
N LYS A 176 16.45 -1.20 -35.83
CA LYS A 176 15.82 -0.20 -36.68
C LYS A 176 14.45 -0.72 -37.15
N PRO A 177 13.39 0.10 -37.10
CA PRO A 177 12.08 -0.30 -37.58
C PRO A 177 12.20 -0.59 -39.09
N GLY A 178 11.68 -1.74 -39.53
CA GLY A 178 11.68 -2.16 -40.92
C GLY A 178 12.01 -3.65 -41.13
N ARG A 179 11.84 -4.10 -42.33
CA ARG A 179 12.20 -5.48 -42.74
C ARG A 179 13.74 -5.59 -42.76
N PRO A 180 14.36 -6.61 -42.16
CA PRO A 180 15.80 -6.86 -42.29
C PRO A 180 16.21 -7.00 -43.79
N ARG A 181 17.41 -6.56 -44.11
CA ARG A 181 17.96 -6.78 -45.46
C ARG A 181 18.02 -8.28 -45.77
N LYS A 182 17.81 -8.63 -47.04
CA LYS A 182 17.89 -10.04 -47.52
C LYS A 182 19.23 -10.63 -47.07
N GLY A 183 19.19 -11.71 -46.27
CA GLY A 183 20.40 -12.35 -45.69
C GLY A 183 20.80 -11.91 -44.29
N GLN A 184 20.17 -10.90 -43.69
CA GLN A 184 20.38 -10.57 -42.28
C GLN A 184 19.32 -11.26 -41.38
N ALA A 185 19.78 -12.14 -40.48
CA ALA A 185 18.92 -12.70 -39.47
C ALA A 185 18.48 -11.57 -38.52
N ARG A 186 17.20 -11.55 -38.13
CA ARG A 186 16.70 -10.65 -37.11
C ARG A 186 17.40 -11.00 -35.80
N PRO A 187 18.02 -10.05 -35.11
CA PRO A 187 18.56 -10.35 -33.77
C PRO A 187 17.45 -10.99 -32.93
N ALA A 188 17.78 -12.05 -32.19
CA ALA A 188 16.83 -12.66 -31.28
C ALA A 188 16.22 -11.58 -30.37
N ALA A 189 14.91 -11.57 -30.27
CA ALA A 189 14.24 -10.58 -29.40
C ALA A 189 14.79 -10.74 -27.98
N ALA A 190 15.32 -9.65 -27.43
CA ALA A 190 15.77 -9.66 -26.05
C ALA A 190 14.63 -10.12 -25.13
N CYS A 191 14.96 -11.01 -24.18
CA CYS A 191 14.00 -11.52 -23.22
C CYS A 191 13.29 -10.34 -22.54
N SER A 192 11.96 -10.31 -22.58
CA SER A 192 11.19 -9.23 -21.99
C SER A 192 11.42 -9.19 -20.47
N ALA A 193 11.25 -8.02 -19.88
CA ALA A 193 11.40 -7.88 -18.45
C ALA A 193 10.45 -8.80 -17.65
N LEU A 194 9.26 -9.05 -18.18
CA LEU A 194 8.28 -9.97 -17.58
C LEU A 194 8.73 -11.44 -17.70
N GLN A 195 9.33 -11.83 -18.82
CA GLN A 195 9.93 -13.16 -18.98
C GLN A 195 11.10 -13.37 -18.01
N ARG A 196 11.95 -12.36 -17.80
CA ARG A 196 13.02 -12.46 -16.78
C ARG A 196 12.46 -12.64 -15.38
N GLN A 197 11.39 -11.90 -15.04
CA GLN A 197 10.73 -12.03 -13.75
C GLN A 197 10.23 -13.46 -13.47
N SER A 198 9.76 -14.21 -14.48
CA SER A 198 9.24 -15.57 -14.27
C SER A 198 10.28 -16.57 -13.73
N THR A 199 11.56 -16.27 -13.84
CA THR A 199 12.67 -17.09 -13.32
C THR A 199 13.34 -16.53 -12.07
N GLN A 200 12.89 -15.37 -11.58
CA GLN A 200 13.48 -14.67 -10.44
C GLN A 200 12.77 -14.98 -9.13
N SER A 201 13.49 -14.83 -8.01
CA SER A 201 12.86 -14.82 -6.68
C SER A 201 12.04 -13.53 -6.48
N LEU A 202 11.07 -13.57 -5.55
CA LEU A 202 10.29 -12.39 -5.18
C LEU A 202 11.16 -11.19 -4.81
N GLU A 203 12.21 -11.44 -4.03
CA GLU A 203 13.14 -10.40 -3.58
C GLU A 203 13.86 -9.74 -4.78
N GLN A 204 14.33 -10.55 -5.73
CA GLN A 204 14.96 -10.05 -6.96
C GLN A 204 13.98 -9.22 -7.79
N MET A 205 12.75 -9.71 -7.98
CA MET A 205 11.70 -8.98 -8.71
C MET A 205 11.43 -7.61 -8.08
N LEU A 206 11.28 -7.56 -6.74
CA LEU A 206 11.01 -6.31 -6.02
C LEU A 206 12.18 -5.34 -6.08
N ARG A 207 13.43 -5.84 -6.06
CA ARG A 207 14.64 -5.03 -6.17
C ARG A 207 14.80 -4.41 -7.56
N GLU A 208 14.43 -5.14 -8.61
CA GLU A 208 14.55 -4.70 -10.00
C GLU A 208 13.36 -3.84 -10.48
N LEU A 209 12.28 -3.72 -9.69
CA LEU A 209 11.18 -2.83 -10.04
C LEU A 209 11.63 -1.37 -9.97
N PRO A 210 11.47 -0.60 -11.06
CA PRO A 210 11.83 0.82 -11.04
C PRO A 210 10.93 1.59 -10.06
N GLN A 211 11.54 2.15 -9.02
CA GLN A 211 10.85 2.93 -7.97
C GLN A 211 11.20 4.41 -8.03
N THR A 212 11.78 4.89 -9.13
CA THR A 212 12.11 6.31 -9.31
C THR A 212 10.85 7.10 -9.67
N CYS A 213 10.69 8.29 -9.06
CA CYS A 213 9.63 9.21 -9.43
C CYS A 213 9.71 9.54 -10.92
N SER A 214 8.64 9.35 -11.66
CA SER A 214 8.58 9.54 -13.11
C SER A 214 7.24 10.16 -13.54
N VAL A 215 7.08 10.42 -14.83
CA VAL A 215 5.81 10.93 -15.39
C VAL A 215 5.01 9.75 -15.93
N GLY A 216 3.82 9.55 -15.38
CA GLY A 216 2.83 8.60 -15.87
C GLY A 216 1.81 9.29 -16.77
N THR A 217 1.20 8.53 -17.66
CA THR A 217 0.14 9.01 -18.54
C THR A 217 -0.97 7.98 -18.60
N LYS A 218 -2.21 8.42 -18.50
CA LYS A 218 -3.41 7.60 -18.67
C LYS A 218 -4.33 8.26 -19.71
N ILE A 219 -4.93 7.45 -20.55
CA ILE A 219 -5.97 7.86 -21.50
C ILE A 219 -7.27 7.28 -20.95
N ASN A 220 -8.28 8.11 -20.75
CA ASN A 220 -9.59 7.66 -20.30
C ASN A 220 -10.41 7.08 -21.47
N ALA A 221 -11.57 6.46 -21.18
CA ALA A 221 -12.47 5.88 -22.18
C ALA A 221 -12.98 6.90 -23.23
N LYS A 222 -12.94 8.21 -22.91
CA LYS A 222 -13.30 9.30 -23.83
C LYS A 222 -12.12 9.84 -24.66
N GLY A 223 -10.94 9.20 -24.57
CA GLY A 223 -9.73 9.60 -25.29
C GLY A 223 -8.96 10.76 -24.65
N HIS A 224 -9.41 11.33 -23.54
CA HIS A 224 -8.67 12.40 -22.88
C HIS A 224 -7.42 11.86 -22.19
N LYS A 225 -6.28 12.47 -22.51
CA LYS A 225 -4.97 12.17 -21.93
C LYS A 225 -4.75 12.98 -20.66
N SER A 226 -4.50 12.32 -19.55
CA SER A 226 -4.04 12.93 -18.30
C SER A 226 -2.66 12.42 -17.94
N SER A 227 -1.82 13.31 -17.41
CA SER A 227 -0.47 12.97 -16.98
C SER A 227 -0.28 13.42 -15.55
N TRP A 228 0.45 12.61 -14.77
CA TRP A 228 0.84 12.96 -13.41
C TRP A 228 2.33 12.68 -13.21
N ARG A 229 2.91 13.36 -12.26
CA ARG A 229 4.29 13.13 -11.82
C ARG A 229 4.26 12.42 -10.48
N GLY A 230 4.96 11.29 -10.38
CA GLY A 230 5.00 10.53 -9.13
C GLY A 230 5.20 9.04 -9.31
N TYR A 231 4.27 8.29 -8.74
CA TYR A 231 4.33 6.85 -8.61
C TYR A 231 3.02 6.19 -9.04
N LYS A 232 3.03 4.87 -9.11
CA LYS A 232 1.83 4.01 -9.11
C LYS A 232 1.87 3.11 -7.89
N LEU A 233 0.75 3.03 -7.19
CA LEU A 233 0.52 2.02 -6.17
C LEU A 233 -0.31 0.91 -6.80
N HIS A 234 0.25 -0.29 -6.85
CA HIS A 234 -0.42 -1.50 -7.31
C HIS A 234 -0.93 -2.27 -6.10
N LEU A 235 -2.19 -2.63 -6.12
CA LEU A 235 -2.89 -3.28 -5.02
C LEU A 235 -3.55 -4.57 -5.47
N ASP A 236 -3.48 -5.60 -4.63
CA ASP A 236 -4.33 -6.77 -4.68
C ASP A 236 -5.39 -6.67 -3.59
N THR A 237 -6.65 -6.66 -3.98
CA THR A 237 -7.80 -6.54 -3.07
C THR A 237 -8.61 -7.83 -3.09
N ALA A 238 -8.83 -8.43 -1.93
CA ALA A 238 -9.68 -9.62 -1.79
C ALA A 238 -11.16 -9.31 -2.04
N CYS A 239 -11.96 -10.34 -2.34
CA CYS A 239 -13.39 -10.21 -2.56
C CYS A 239 -14.16 -9.54 -1.39
N CYS A 240 -13.63 -9.62 -0.18
CA CYS A 240 -14.15 -8.94 1.01
C CYS A 240 -13.74 -7.46 1.12
N GLY A 241 -12.99 -6.91 0.16
CA GLY A 241 -12.54 -5.52 0.15
C GLY A 241 -11.27 -5.24 0.96
N VAL A 242 -10.66 -6.25 1.58
CA VAL A 242 -9.38 -6.10 2.30
C VAL A 242 -8.24 -6.12 1.28
N ILE A 243 -7.33 -5.15 1.37
CA ILE A 243 -6.10 -5.14 0.56
C ILE A 243 -5.18 -6.24 1.09
N VAL A 244 -4.76 -7.16 0.22
CA VAL A 244 -3.89 -8.30 0.58
C VAL A 244 -2.43 -7.97 0.40
N SER A 245 -2.07 -7.31 -0.69
CA SER A 245 -0.69 -6.92 -0.98
C SER A 245 -0.61 -5.59 -1.73
N ALA A 246 0.54 -4.93 -1.63
CA ALA A 246 0.77 -3.63 -2.23
C ALA A 246 2.23 -3.51 -2.72
N VAL A 247 2.43 -2.91 -3.89
CA VAL A 247 3.75 -2.62 -4.46
C VAL A 247 3.74 -1.21 -5.07
N LEU A 248 4.80 -0.44 -4.82
CA LEU A 248 5.00 0.89 -5.39
C LEU A 248 5.98 0.83 -6.56
N THR A 249 5.65 1.49 -7.66
CA THR A 249 6.55 1.68 -8.80
C THR A 249 6.56 3.14 -9.25
N GLY A 250 7.55 3.51 -10.05
CA GLY A 250 7.50 4.81 -10.74
C GLY A 250 6.30 4.90 -11.68
N ALA A 251 5.78 6.12 -11.89
CA ALA A 251 4.55 6.35 -12.66
C ALA A 251 4.60 5.85 -14.11
N ALA A 252 5.79 5.83 -14.74
CA ALA A 252 5.98 5.36 -16.12
C ALA A 252 6.04 3.82 -16.25
N VAL A 253 6.12 3.08 -15.14
CA VAL A 253 6.25 1.62 -15.18
C VAL A 253 4.93 1.00 -15.65
N HIS A 254 5.01 0.04 -16.58
CA HIS A 254 3.83 -0.67 -17.06
C HIS A 254 3.28 -1.62 -15.97
N ASP A 255 1.97 -1.67 -15.82
CA ASP A 255 1.30 -2.34 -14.70
C ASP A 255 1.61 -3.84 -14.64
N SER A 256 1.78 -4.50 -15.80
CA SER A 256 2.18 -5.91 -15.88
C SER A 256 3.48 -6.26 -15.14
N ARG A 257 4.39 -5.28 -14.92
CA ARG A 257 5.64 -5.48 -14.19
C ARG A 257 5.42 -5.77 -12.70
N ALA A 258 4.31 -5.32 -12.13
CA ALA A 258 3.93 -5.59 -10.75
C ALA A 258 3.13 -6.89 -10.59
N ALA A 259 2.73 -7.54 -11.69
CA ALA A 259 1.80 -8.67 -11.65
C ALA A 259 2.36 -9.89 -10.89
N LEU A 260 3.55 -10.36 -11.27
CA LEU A 260 4.17 -11.54 -10.67
C LEU A 260 4.52 -11.32 -9.19
N PRO A 261 5.23 -10.23 -8.81
CA PRO A 261 5.53 -9.99 -7.40
C PRO A 261 4.26 -9.89 -6.54
N LEU A 262 3.20 -9.21 -6.99
CA LEU A 262 1.94 -9.15 -6.26
C LEU A 262 1.27 -10.51 -6.13
N SER A 263 1.24 -11.31 -7.21
CA SER A 263 0.67 -12.66 -7.20
C SER A 263 1.36 -13.55 -6.15
N ILE A 264 2.70 -13.51 -6.10
CA ILE A 264 3.48 -14.27 -5.11
C ILE A 264 3.24 -13.73 -3.69
N MET A 265 3.28 -12.41 -3.48
CA MET A 265 3.02 -11.82 -2.17
C MET A 265 1.63 -12.17 -1.65
N SER A 266 0.62 -12.15 -2.52
CA SER A 266 -0.75 -12.46 -2.15
C SER A 266 -0.92 -13.94 -1.80
N SER A 267 -0.28 -14.84 -2.55
CA SER A 267 -0.33 -16.28 -2.25
C SER A 267 0.41 -16.68 -0.96
N GLN A 268 1.39 -15.89 -0.54
CA GLN A 268 2.06 -16.06 0.76
C GLN A 268 1.20 -15.62 1.95
N ARG A 269 0.11 -14.89 1.71
CA ARG A 269 -0.74 -14.29 2.74
C ARG A 269 -2.11 -14.92 2.83
N VAL A 270 -2.69 -15.29 1.69
CA VAL A 270 -4.04 -15.86 1.58
C VAL A 270 -4.09 -16.92 0.48
N GLN A 271 -5.20 -17.68 0.40
CA GLN A 271 -5.42 -18.71 -0.62
C GLN A 271 -6.46 -18.25 -1.65
N PRO A 272 -6.07 -17.52 -2.72
CA PRO A 272 -7.01 -17.07 -3.74
C PRO A 272 -7.28 -18.15 -4.79
N LEU A 273 -8.54 -18.23 -5.26
CA LEU A 273 -8.92 -19.10 -6.38
C LEU A 273 -8.76 -18.40 -7.73
N TYR A 274 -9.12 -17.12 -7.80
CA TYR A 274 -9.10 -16.34 -9.03
C TYR A 274 -8.30 -15.04 -8.82
N GLU A 275 -7.61 -14.61 -9.88
CA GLU A 275 -7.00 -13.28 -9.98
C GLU A 275 -7.65 -12.50 -11.12
N LEU A 276 -8.32 -11.37 -10.79
CA LEU A 276 -9.00 -10.51 -11.74
C LEU A 276 -8.11 -9.31 -12.09
N MET A 277 -7.84 -9.11 -13.36
CA MET A 277 -6.91 -8.07 -13.84
C MET A 277 -7.48 -7.40 -15.09
N ASP A 278 -7.13 -6.12 -15.29
CA ASP A 278 -7.51 -5.40 -16.50
C ASP A 278 -6.64 -5.78 -17.72
N ALA A 279 -6.96 -5.20 -18.87
CA ALA A 279 -6.29 -5.48 -20.14
C ALA A 279 -4.79 -5.08 -20.16
N ALA A 280 -4.33 -4.23 -19.21
CA ALA A 280 -2.91 -3.89 -19.09
C ALA A 280 -2.06 -5.08 -18.62
N TYR A 281 -2.67 -6.05 -17.96
CA TYR A 281 -2.03 -7.29 -17.53
C TYR A 281 -2.12 -8.44 -18.54
N CYS A 282 -2.68 -8.21 -19.74
CA CYS A 282 -2.88 -9.25 -20.74
C CYS A 282 -1.53 -9.78 -21.26
N SER A 283 -1.08 -10.88 -20.71
CA SER A 283 0.19 -11.55 -21.05
C SER A 283 0.10 -13.05 -20.75
N GLU A 284 0.65 -13.87 -21.66
CA GLU A 284 0.73 -15.31 -21.46
C GLU A 284 1.62 -15.68 -20.27
N VAL A 285 2.70 -14.94 -20.03
CA VAL A 285 3.58 -15.15 -18.88
C VAL A 285 2.82 -15.03 -17.56
N ILE A 286 1.91 -14.05 -17.45
CA ILE A 286 1.09 -13.87 -16.25
C ILE A 286 0.06 -15.00 -16.12
N ARG A 287 -0.61 -15.39 -17.20
CA ARG A 287 -1.57 -16.50 -17.20
C ARG A 287 -0.92 -17.81 -16.80
N SER A 288 0.23 -18.12 -17.40
CA SER A 288 1.00 -19.33 -17.09
C SER A 288 1.49 -19.34 -15.63
N HIS A 289 1.97 -18.19 -15.12
CA HIS A 289 2.41 -18.09 -13.74
C HIS A 289 1.26 -18.35 -12.74
N VAL A 290 0.09 -17.74 -12.95
CA VAL A 290 -1.07 -17.94 -12.07
C VAL A 290 -1.58 -19.38 -12.22
N GLY A 291 -1.65 -19.93 -13.44
CA GLY A 291 -2.07 -21.29 -13.72
C GLY A 291 -1.15 -22.35 -13.11
N SER A 292 0.17 -22.14 -13.13
CA SER A 292 1.14 -23.05 -12.51
C SER A 292 0.98 -23.17 -10.97
N GLN A 293 0.31 -22.20 -10.36
CA GLN A 293 -0.02 -22.21 -8.93
C GLN A 293 -1.43 -22.74 -8.65
N GLY A 294 -2.08 -23.39 -9.62
CA GLY A 294 -3.43 -23.96 -9.49
C GLY A 294 -4.54 -22.92 -9.42
N ARG A 295 -4.29 -21.67 -9.83
CA ARG A 295 -5.25 -20.57 -9.78
C ARG A 295 -5.70 -20.15 -11.18
N VAL A 296 -6.81 -19.42 -11.28
CA VAL A 296 -7.39 -18.98 -12.55
C VAL A 296 -7.18 -17.48 -12.74
N ALA A 297 -6.48 -17.10 -13.80
CA ALA A 297 -6.31 -15.70 -14.18
C ALA A 297 -7.45 -15.25 -15.11
N LEU A 298 -8.31 -14.34 -14.64
CA LEU A 298 -9.33 -13.66 -15.44
C LEU A 298 -8.80 -12.27 -15.83
N ILE A 299 -8.18 -12.20 -17.01
CA ILE A 299 -7.55 -10.98 -17.52
C ILE A 299 -8.34 -10.52 -18.74
N ASP A 300 -8.81 -9.26 -18.74
CA ASP A 300 -9.50 -8.70 -19.90
C ASP A 300 -8.58 -8.75 -21.13
N HIS A 301 -9.16 -9.13 -22.28
CA HIS A 301 -8.38 -9.27 -23.49
C HIS A 301 -8.05 -7.91 -24.09
N ASN A 302 -6.75 -7.69 -24.38
CA ASN A 302 -6.28 -6.50 -25.06
C ASN A 302 -6.07 -6.83 -26.56
N PRO A 303 -6.98 -6.45 -27.44
CA PRO A 303 -6.85 -6.70 -28.87
C PRO A 303 -5.85 -5.70 -29.47
N ARG A 304 -4.55 -5.98 -29.36
CA ARG A 304 -3.52 -5.15 -30.04
C ARG A 304 -3.69 -5.18 -31.57
N ALA A 305 -4.21 -6.27 -32.10
CA ALA A 305 -4.68 -6.46 -33.47
C ALA A 305 -5.75 -7.56 -33.47
N GLY A 306 -6.85 -7.37 -34.21
CA GLY A 306 -7.93 -8.35 -34.32
C GLY A 306 -9.13 -8.08 -33.41
N GLN A 307 -9.94 -9.10 -33.20
CA GLN A 307 -11.17 -9.02 -32.42
C GLN A 307 -10.90 -9.23 -30.91
N LYS A 308 -11.70 -8.57 -30.07
CA LYS A 308 -11.70 -8.80 -28.64
C LYS A 308 -12.23 -10.21 -28.35
N ILE A 309 -11.52 -10.97 -27.50
CA ILE A 309 -11.99 -12.25 -27.00
C ILE A 309 -12.83 -11.97 -25.75
N GLU A 310 -14.12 -12.28 -25.82
CA GLU A 310 -15.05 -12.10 -24.70
C GLU A 310 -14.92 -13.24 -23.68
N PHE A 311 -15.19 -12.93 -22.43
CA PHE A 311 -15.29 -13.94 -21.38
C PHE A 311 -16.51 -14.85 -21.57
N ALA A 312 -16.40 -16.11 -21.19
CA ALA A 312 -17.56 -16.96 -21.00
C ALA A 312 -18.52 -16.33 -19.98
N PRO A 313 -19.85 -16.57 -20.07
CA PRO A 313 -20.85 -15.88 -19.22
C PRO A 313 -20.56 -15.92 -17.70
N HIS A 314 -20.14 -17.07 -17.19
CA HIS A 314 -19.77 -17.24 -15.78
C HIS A 314 -18.49 -16.48 -15.38
N GLN A 315 -17.53 -16.39 -16.30
CA GLN A 315 -16.31 -15.60 -16.11
C GLN A 315 -16.61 -14.10 -16.15
N ALA A 316 -17.45 -13.65 -17.08
CA ALA A 316 -17.89 -12.27 -17.20
C ALA A 316 -18.61 -11.80 -15.92
N GLN A 317 -19.50 -12.66 -15.34
CA GLN A 317 -20.17 -12.35 -14.09
C GLN A 317 -19.15 -12.18 -12.94
N ARG A 318 -18.19 -13.07 -12.81
CA ARG A 318 -17.12 -12.97 -11.81
C ARG A 318 -16.25 -11.73 -12.04
N TYR A 319 -15.90 -11.43 -13.29
CA TYR A 319 -15.05 -10.29 -13.63
C TYR A 319 -15.68 -8.94 -13.24
N LYS A 320 -17.01 -8.80 -13.27
CA LYS A 320 -17.72 -7.58 -12.82
C LYS A 320 -17.38 -7.19 -11.37
N THR A 321 -17.03 -8.16 -10.53
CA THR A 321 -16.69 -7.90 -9.12
C THR A 321 -15.34 -7.19 -8.96
N ARG A 322 -14.53 -7.06 -10.03
CA ARG A 322 -13.25 -6.31 -10.03
C ARG A 322 -13.41 -4.85 -9.57
N SER A 323 -14.58 -4.26 -9.75
CA SER A 323 -14.88 -2.91 -9.25
C SER A 323 -14.63 -2.73 -7.75
N GLY A 324 -14.51 -3.83 -6.98
CA GLY A 324 -14.09 -3.80 -5.58
C GLY A 324 -12.71 -3.17 -5.36
N ALA A 325 -11.75 -3.44 -6.27
CA ALA A 325 -10.41 -2.83 -6.21
C ALA A 325 -10.47 -1.31 -6.43
N GLU A 326 -11.31 -0.84 -7.35
CA GLU A 326 -11.50 0.59 -7.62
C GLU A 326 -12.07 1.31 -6.40
N ARG A 327 -13.03 0.68 -5.69
CA ARG A 327 -13.56 1.22 -4.42
C ARG A 327 -12.50 1.31 -3.34
N SER A 328 -11.65 0.29 -3.19
CA SER A 328 -10.56 0.31 -2.21
C SER A 328 -9.54 1.40 -2.55
N ASN A 329 -9.21 1.59 -3.82
CA ASN A 329 -8.35 2.68 -4.29
C ASN A 329 -8.94 4.06 -3.99
N ALA A 330 -10.24 4.25 -4.20
CA ALA A 330 -10.94 5.50 -3.91
C ALA A 330 -10.94 5.77 -2.40
N ARG A 331 -11.32 4.78 -1.58
CA ARG A 331 -11.31 4.91 -0.12
C ARG A 331 -9.92 5.25 0.43
N LEU A 332 -8.89 4.58 -0.07
CA LEU A 332 -7.51 4.86 0.36
C LEU A 332 -7.12 6.33 0.11
N LYS A 333 -7.54 6.87 -1.03
CA LYS A 333 -7.27 8.27 -1.39
C LYS A 333 -8.12 9.26 -0.61
N ASP A 334 -9.39 8.99 -0.46
CA ASP A 334 -10.37 9.97 0.06
C ASP A 334 -10.48 9.92 1.58
N GLU A 335 -10.30 8.74 2.21
CA GLU A 335 -10.50 8.55 3.65
C GLU A 335 -9.19 8.41 4.44
N PHE A 336 -8.10 7.90 3.81
CA PHE A 336 -6.87 7.48 4.51
C PHE A 336 -5.58 8.16 3.98
N GLY A 337 -5.71 9.33 3.39
CA GLY A 337 -4.60 10.26 3.14
C GLY A 337 -3.70 9.96 1.93
N ALA A 338 -4.04 8.98 1.06
CA ALA A 338 -3.20 8.67 -0.09
C ALA A 338 -3.29 9.71 -1.23
N ARG A 339 -4.20 10.69 -1.13
CA ARG A 339 -4.29 11.83 -2.07
C ARG A 339 -3.20 12.87 -1.80
N ASP A 340 -2.84 13.08 -0.53
CA ASP A 340 -1.93 14.15 -0.10
C ASP A 340 -0.55 13.62 0.32
N VAL A 341 0.25 13.18 -0.66
CA VAL A 341 1.59 12.67 -0.41
C VAL A 341 2.61 13.80 -0.38
N GLN A 342 3.03 14.22 0.83
CA GLN A 342 3.98 15.31 1.03
C GLN A 342 5.42 14.84 1.26
N VAL A 343 5.63 13.55 1.48
CA VAL A 343 6.96 12.93 1.67
C VAL A 343 7.66 12.69 0.33
N ARG A 344 8.99 12.58 0.35
CA ARG A 344 9.81 12.38 -0.84
C ARG A 344 10.62 11.09 -0.73
N GLY A 345 10.86 10.45 -1.89
CA GLY A 345 11.56 9.18 -2.00
C GLY A 345 10.63 7.98 -1.86
N ALA A 346 10.84 6.98 -2.71
CA ALA A 346 9.94 5.82 -2.85
C ALA A 346 9.65 5.11 -1.51
N ALA A 347 10.67 4.90 -0.67
CA ALA A 347 10.50 4.24 0.61
C ALA A 347 9.55 5.00 1.56
N LYS A 348 9.70 6.33 1.64
CA LYS A 348 8.81 7.17 2.48
C LYS A 348 7.41 7.28 1.89
N VAL A 349 7.30 7.37 0.57
CA VAL A 349 6.01 7.37 -0.14
C VAL A 349 5.30 6.05 0.13
N MET A 350 5.99 4.91 -0.04
CA MET A 350 5.42 3.59 0.26
C MET A 350 4.98 3.49 1.72
N SER A 351 5.82 3.88 2.66
CA SER A 351 5.47 3.86 4.09
C SER A 351 4.24 4.73 4.40
N HIS A 352 4.16 5.95 3.84
CA HIS A 352 2.99 6.82 3.99
C HIS A 352 1.70 6.14 3.49
N LEU A 353 1.76 5.55 2.30
CA LEU A 353 0.62 4.84 1.72
C LEU A 353 0.26 3.60 2.55
N MET A 354 1.25 2.88 3.07
CA MET A 354 1.01 1.68 3.86
C MET A 354 0.40 1.97 5.24
N PHE A 355 0.70 3.10 5.88
CA PHE A 355 -0.06 3.55 7.05
C PHE A 355 -1.55 3.73 6.71
N GLY A 356 -1.86 4.29 5.54
CA GLY A 356 -3.23 4.39 5.03
C GLY A 356 -3.86 3.02 4.73
N VAL A 357 -3.11 2.11 4.11
CA VAL A 357 -3.54 0.73 3.82
C VAL A 357 -3.85 -0.03 5.11
N VAL A 358 -3.00 0.07 6.14
CA VAL A 358 -3.25 -0.53 7.47
C VAL A 358 -4.56 0.00 8.04
N ALA A 359 -4.77 1.32 8.02
CA ALA A 359 -6.00 1.93 8.53
C ALA A 359 -7.24 1.47 7.77
N LEU A 360 -7.18 1.44 6.44
CA LEU A 360 -8.28 0.96 5.60
C LEU A 360 -8.58 -0.52 5.83
N CYS A 361 -7.56 -1.37 5.91
CA CYS A 361 -7.75 -2.80 6.13
C CYS A 361 -8.34 -3.09 7.52
N ALA A 362 -7.88 -2.42 8.56
CA ALA A 362 -8.46 -2.55 9.89
C ALA A 362 -9.94 -2.11 9.90
N ASP A 363 -10.28 -0.97 9.27
CA ASP A 363 -11.66 -0.52 9.13
C ASP A 363 -12.52 -1.52 8.34
N GLN A 364 -11.99 -2.10 7.26
CA GLN A 364 -12.71 -3.10 6.46
C GLN A 364 -12.92 -4.41 7.24
N LEU A 365 -11.90 -4.89 7.96
CA LEU A 365 -12.03 -6.10 8.80
C LEU A 365 -13.07 -5.92 9.91
N MET A 366 -13.13 -4.75 10.53
CA MET A 366 -14.16 -4.44 11.54
C MET A 366 -15.58 -4.48 10.95
N ARG A 367 -15.76 -3.99 9.72
CA ARG A 367 -17.06 -4.05 9.02
C ARG A 367 -17.50 -5.48 8.66
N LEU A 368 -16.55 -6.39 8.48
CA LEU A 368 -16.86 -7.80 8.19
C LEU A 368 -17.29 -8.60 9.44
N LEU A 369 -17.04 -8.06 10.64
CA LEU A 369 -17.41 -8.67 11.92
C LEU A 369 -18.72 -8.12 12.51
N GLN A 370 -19.25 -7.07 11.91
CA GLN A 370 -20.57 -6.50 12.23
C GLN A 370 -21.66 -7.19 11.43
#